data_9982fe85a49b11908f07298f2554c802
#
_entry.id   9982fe85a49b11908f07298f2554c802
#
_cell.length_a   1.000
_cell.length_b   1.000
_cell.length_c   1.000
_cell.angle_alpha   90.00
_cell.angle_beta   90.00
_cell.angle_gamma   90.00
#
_symmetry.space_group_name_H-M   'P 1'
#
loop_
_entity.id
_entity.type
_entity.pdbx_description
1 polymer ?
#
loop_
_entity_poly.entity_id
_entity_poly.type
_entity_poly.pdbx_seq_one_letter_code
_entity_poly.pdbx_strand_id
1 'polypeptide(L)'
;ESDGRICISGRIARNKFNRKKMAVYNDFGRYAVTRARITKKFGMKDSPFASLVECELETGRTHQIRVHLNHIGHSIIGDQKYNTSNRSYSIAFNDISKKISNFKRQALHATTLGFYHPKTKEWLSFVSGMPPDMENLHSVLSDFNEKF
;
A
#
# COMPACT_ATOMS: atom_id res chain seq x y z
N GLU A 1 20.17 8.49 -8.64
CA GLU A 1 19.30 8.16 -7.49
C GLU A 1 17.87 8.15 -8.00
N SER A 2 17.18 7.01 -7.88
CA SER A 2 15.77 6.95 -8.24
C SER A 2 15.00 7.82 -7.23
N ASP A 3 14.24 8.77 -7.70
CA ASP A 3 13.42 9.71 -6.92
C ASP A 3 12.31 9.02 -6.06
N GLY A 4 12.46 7.73 -5.77
CA GLY A 4 11.50 6.93 -5.02
C GLY A 4 10.13 6.80 -5.68
N ARG A 5 10.01 7.24 -6.94
CA ARG A 5 8.78 7.17 -7.72
C ARG A 5 8.76 5.93 -8.59
N ILE A 6 7.62 5.26 -8.62
CA ILE A 6 7.34 4.12 -9.49
C ILE A 6 5.98 4.26 -10.13
N CYS A 7 5.86 3.81 -11.36
CA CYS A 7 4.57 3.68 -12.06
C CYS A 7 4.28 2.19 -12.27
N ILE A 8 3.17 1.73 -11.69
CA ILE A 8 2.74 0.35 -11.80
C ILE A 8 1.54 0.32 -12.74
N SER A 9 1.68 -0.38 -13.86
CA SER A 9 0.62 -0.50 -14.84
C SER A 9 0.39 -1.96 -15.23
N GLY A 10 -0.84 -2.28 -15.62
CA GLY A 10 -1.22 -3.63 -16.04
C GLY A 10 -2.73 -3.75 -16.17
N ARG A 11 -3.20 -4.95 -16.48
CA ARG A 11 -4.64 -5.23 -16.57
C ARG A 11 -5.09 -6.00 -15.35
N ILE A 12 -6.07 -5.46 -14.62
CA ILE A 12 -6.61 -6.10 -13.41
C ILE A 12 -7.87 -6.87 -13.75
N ALA A 13 -7.89 -8.15 -13.38
CA ALA A 13 -9.04 -9.02 -13.47
C ALA A 13 -9.13 -9.96 -12.26
N ARG A 14 -10.22 -10.74 -12.16
CA ARG A 14 -10.32 -11.79 -11.13
C ARG A 14 -9.24 -12.84 -11.35
N ASN A 15 -8.60 -13.24 -10.24
CA ASN A 15 -7.59 -14.30 -10.30
C ASN A 15 -8.21 -15.61 -10.80
N LYS A 16 -7.55 -16.27 -11.75
CA LYS A 16 -8.04 -17.49 -12.39
C LYS A 16 -8.19 -18.68 -11.43
N PHE A 17 -7.29 -18.75 -10.43
CA PHE A 17 -7.26 -19.84 -9.45
C PHE A 17 -8.01 -19.51 -8.14
N ASN A 18 -8.08 -18.23 -7.77
CA ASN A 18 -8.80 -17.77 -6.60
C ASN A 18 -9.69 -16.58 -6.93
N ARG A 19 -10.94 -16.84 -7.30
CA ARG A 19 -11.92 -15.84 -7.73
C ARG A 19 -12.29 -14.79 -6.65
N LYS A 20 -11.91 -15.01 -5.39
CA LYS A 20 -12.05 -14.01 -4.32
C LYS A 20 -10.97 -12.92 -4.39
N LYS A 21 -9.89 -13.15 -5.16
CA LYS A 21 -8.78 -12.21 -5.35
C LYS A 21 -8.82 -11.59 -6.74
N MET A 22 -8.14 -10.45 -6.87
CA MET A 22 -7.78 -9.84 -8.16
C MET A 22 -6.32 -10.16 -8.46
N ALA A 23 -5.92 -10.07 -9.73
CA ALA A 23 -4.53 -10.24 -10.16
C ALA A 23 -4.23 -9.31 -11.33
N VAL A 24 -2.93 -9.04 -11.54
CA VAL A 24 -2.44 -8.31 -12.71
C VAL A 24 -2.13 -9.31 -13.83
N TYR A 25 -2.53 -8.95 -15.05
CA TYR A 25 -2.28 -9.69 -16.28
C TYR A 25 -1.75 -8.75 -17.36
N ASN A 26 -1.07 -9.29 -18.35
CA ASN A 26 -0.55 -8.51 -19.49
C ASN A 26 -1.62 -8.24 -20.54
N ASP A 27 -2.45 -9.24 -20.82
CA ASP A 27 -3.37 -9.31 -21.98
C ASP A 27 -4.85 -9.40 -21.62
N PHE A 28 -5.17 -9.62 -20.34
CA PHE A 28 -6.52 -9.88 -19.86
C PHE A 28 -6.93 -8.98 -18.71
N GLY A 29 -8.14 -8.40 -18.78
CA GLY A 29 -8.69 -7.55 -17.72
C GLY A 29 -8.75 -6.07 -18.08
N ARG A 30 -9.07 -5.23 -17.10
CA ARG A 30 -9.21 -3.77 -17.27
C ARG A 30 -7.91 -3.06 -16.97
N TYR A 31 -7.47 -2.20 -17.88
CA TYR A 31 -6.26 -1.40 -17.71
C TYR A 31 -6.31 -0.58 -16.42
N ALA A 32 -5.19 -0.56 -15.72
CA ALA A 32 -5.04 0.10 -14.43
C ALA A 32 -3.64 0.72 -14.32
N VAL A 33 -3.57 1.92 -13.74
CA VAL A 33 -2.32 2.64 -13.48
C VAL A 33 -2.34 3.19 -12.07
N THR A 34 -1.28 2.89 -11.30
CA THR A 34 -0.99 3.45 -9.98
C THR A 34 0.38 4.10 -10.00
N ARG A 35 0.45 5.39 -9.69
CA ARG A 35 1.71 6.09 -9.41
C ARG A 35 1.97 5.99 -7.93
N ALA A 36 3.16 5.56 -7.55
CA ALA A 36 3.54 5.42 -6.16
C ALA A 36 4.84 6.18 -5.88
N ARG A 37 4.92 6.81 -4.72
CA ARG A 37 6.09 7.53 -4.22
C ARG A 37 6.41 7.08 -2.80
N ILE A 38 7.64 6.64 -2.56
CA ILE A 38 8.13 6.36 -1.21
C ILE A 38 8.38 7.68 -0.51
N THR A 39 7.68 7.93 0.60
CA THR A 39 7.82 9.15 1.40
C THR A 39 8.69 8.93 2.64
N LYS A 40 8.73 7.69 3.17
CA LYS A 40 9.59 7.33 4.29
C LYS A 40 9.95 5.85 4.21
N LYS A 41 11.18 5.50 4.59
CA LYS A 41 11.66 4.12 4.74
C LYS A 41 11.84 3.82 6.22
N PHE A 42 11.56 2.58 6.62
CA PHE A 42 11.69 2.10 8.00
C PHE A 42 12.63 0.90 8.05
N GLY A 43 13.59 0.92 8.98
CA GLY A 43 14.62 -0.07 9.14
C GLY A 43 16.01 0.45 8.80
N MET A 44 16.96 -0.43 8.61
CA MET A 44 18.33 -0.04 8.28
C MET A 44 18.38 0.69 6.93
N LYS A 45 19.29 1.67 6.83
CA LYS A 45 19.45 2.53 5.63
C LYS A 45 19.52 1.74 4.32
N ASP A 46 20.29 0.67 4.31
CA ASP A 46 20.54 -0.14 3.11
C ASP A 46 19.61 -1.36 2.99
N SER A 47 18.82 -1.65 4.03
CA SER A 47 17.88 -2.78 4.04
C SER A 47 16.60 -2.42 4.79
N PRO A 48 15.77 -1.51 4.25
CA PRO A 48 14.50 -1.15 4.86
C PRO A 48 13.53 -2.34 4.81
N PHE A 49 12.85 -2.61 5.92
CA PHE A 49 11.87 -3.69 5.98
C PHE A 49 10.44 -3.23 5.66
N ALA A 50 10.16 -1.92 5.75
CA ALA A 50 8.89 -1.32 5.37
C ALA A 50 9.09 0.10 4.81
N SER A 51 8.07 0.62 4.13
CA SER A 51 8.05 1.99 3.62
C SER A 51 6.65 2.60 3.73
N LEU A 52 6.59 3.89 4.01
CA LEU A 52 5.40 4.70 3.80
C LEU A 52 5.38 5.13 2.33
N VAL A 53 4.26 4.85 1.67
CA VAL A 53 4.10 5.08 0.23
C VAL A 53 2.84 5.89 -0.02
N GLU A 54 2.96 6.98 -0.74
CA GLU A 54 1.82 7.68 -1.33
C GLU A 54 1.48 7.05 -2.68
N CYS A 55 0.18 6.82 -2.90
CA CYS A 55 -0.33 6.29 -4.15
C CYS A 55 -1.33 7.26 -4.79
N GLU A 56 -1.10 7.59 -6.06
CA GLU A 56 -2.01 8.34 -6.89
C GLU A 56 -2.61 7.41 -7.96
N LEU A 57 -3.92 7.47 -8.10
CA LEU A 57 -4.68 6.58 -8.96
C LEU A 57 -5.12 7.29 -10.24
N GLU A 58 -4.63 6.88 -11.40
CA GLU A 58 -5.19 7.28 -12.70
C GLU A 58 -6.46 6.49 -13.03
N THR A 59 -6.64 5.34 -12.42
CA THR A 59 -7.79 4.44 -12.58
C THR A 59 -8.22 3.89 -11.22
N GLY A 60 -9.50 3.51 -11.07
CA GLY A 60 -10.04 2.96 -9.83
C GLY A 60 -10.58 1.53 -9.99
N ARG A 61 -9.70 0.53 -10.12
CA ARG A 61 -10.12 -0.88 -10.22
C ARG A 61 -10.22 -1.51 -8.83
N THR A 62 -11.05 -2.53 -8.70
CA THR A 62 -11.22 -3.28 -7.46
C THR A 62 -9.87 -3.70 -6.86
N HIS A 63 -9.59 -3.30 -5.64
CA HIS A 63 -8.34 -3.58 -4.91
C HIS A 63 -7.05 -3.11 -5.63
N GLN A 64 -7.12 -2.12 -6.51
CA GLN A 64 -6.04 -1.77 -7.42
C GLN A 64 -4.70 -1.58 -6.73
N ILE A 65 -4.59 -0.69 -5.74
CA ILE A 65 -3.33 -0.43 -5.01
C ILE A 65 -2.80 -1.72 -4.38
N ARG A 66 -3.68 -2.49 -3.72
CA ARG A 66 -3.33 -3.74 -3.04
C ARG A 66 -2.75 -4.78 -4.00
N VAL A 67 -3.37 -4.92 -5.16
CA VAL A 67 -2.97 -5.87 -6.20
C VAL A 67 -1.68 -5.42 -6.89
N HIS A 68 -1.56 -4.15 -7.22
CA HIS A 68 -0.38 -3.58 -7.85
C HIS A 68 0.85 -3.70 -6.95
N LEU A 69 0.76 -3.29 -5.69
CA LEU A 69 1.87 -3.40 -4.75
C LEU A 69 2.26 -4.87 -4.50
N ASN A 70 1.28 -5.76 -4.33
CA ASN A 70 1.55 -7.18 -4.21
C ASN A 70 2.21 -7.78 -5.47
N HIS A 71 1.81 -7.33 -6.67
CA HIS A 71 2.36 -7.78 -7.94
C HIS A 71 3.86 -7.48 -8.07
N ILE A 72 4.30 -6.33 -7.57
CA ILE A 72 5.72 -5.96 -7.55
C ILE A 72 6.47 -6.45 -6.29
N GLY A 73 5.87 -7.35 -5.50
CA GLY A 73 6.49 -7.98 -4.34
C GLY A 73 6.44 -7.16 -3.04
N HIS A 74 5.69 -6.06 -2.99
CA HIS A 74 5.56 -5.16 -1.85
C HIS A 74 4.15 -5.13 -1.29
N SER A 75 3.72 -6.21 -0.64
CA SER A 75 2.38 -6.30 -0.04
C SER A 75 2.18 -5.28 1.08
N ILE A 76 0.97 -4.76 1.20
CA ILE A 76 0.59 -3.82 2.26
C ILE A 76 0.58 -4.53 3.62
N ILE A 77 1.10 -3.88 4.65
CA ILE A 77 1.05 -4.38 6.04
C ILE A 77 -0.41 -4.63 6.44
N GLY A 78 -0.68 -5.75 7.09
CA GLY A 78 -2.00 -6.14 7.57
C GLY A 78 -2.98 -6.59 6.48
N ASP A 79 -2.60 -6.61 5.21
CA ASP A 79 -3.46 -7.08 4.14
C ASP A 79 -3.57 -8.62 4.15
N GLN A 80 -4.56 -9.15 4.84
CA GLN A 80 -4.78 -10.59 4.95
C GLN A 80 -5.17 -11.28 3.63
N LYS A 81 -5.60 -10.51 2.64
CA LYS A 81 -6.05 -11.08 1.36
C LYS A 81 -4.91 -11.24 0.36
N TYR A 82 -3.99 -10.28 0.29
CA TYR A 82 -2.91 -10.25 -0.69
C TYR A 82 -1.53 -10.49 -0.09
N ASN A 83 -1.34 -10.21 1.20
CA ASN A 83 -0.10 -10.54 1.87
C ASN A 83 -0.06 -12.03 2.20
N THR A 84 0.50 -12.82 1.29
CA THR A 84 0.67 -14.28 1.45
C THR A 84 2.10 -14.65 1.84
N SER A 85 3.02 -13.69 1.90
CA SER A 85 4.38 -13.94 2.34
C SER A 85 4.43 -13.95 3.86
N ASN A 86 4.65 -15.11 4.46
CA ASN A 86 5.21 -15.23 5.81
C ASN A 86 6.65 -14.68 5.78
N ARG A 87 6.81 -13.34 5.64
CA ARG A 87 8.11 -12.73 5.85
C ARG A 87 8.45 -12.91 7.32
N SER A 88 9.24 -13.91 7.62
CA SER A 88 9.90 -14.05 8.91
C SER A 88 10.87 -12.88 9.01
N TYR A 89 10.50 -11.86 9.76
CA TYR A 89 11.45 -10.81 10.13
C TYR A 89 12.49 -11.46 11.04
N SER A 90 13.78 -11.12 10.86
CA SER A 90 14.86 -11.71 11.67
C SER A 90 14.59 -11.53 13.17
N ILE A 91 15.22 -12.37 13.99
CA ILE A 91 15.06 -12.36 15.46
C ILE A 91 15.29 -10.97 16.08
N ALA A 92 16.17 -10.16 15.48
CA ALA A 92 16.42 -8.78 15.88
C ALA A 92 15.17 -7.86 15.80
N PHE A 93 14.13 -8.29 15.09
CA PHE A 93 12.89 -7.52 14.85
C PHE A 93 11.65 -8.12 15.53
N ASN A 94 11.83 -9.01 16.52
CA ASN A 94 10.71 -9.77 17.12
C ASN A 94 9.58 -8.87 17.66
N ASP A 95 9.90 -7.76 18.35
CA ASP A 95 8.88 -6.87 18.92
C ASP A 95 8.11 -6.11 17.85
N ILE A 96 8.79 -5.62 16.82
CA ILE A 96 8.16 -4.97 15.67
C ILE A 96 7.35 -5.97 14.86
N SER A 97 7.88 -7.16 14.65
CA SER A 97 7.18 -8.24 13.94
C SER A 97 5.84 -8.56 14.60
N LYS A 98 5.79 -8.65 15.93
CA LYS A 98 4.54 -8.81 16.69
C LYS A 98 3.58 -7.65 16.51
N LYS A 99 4.07 -6.41 16.58
CA LYS A 99 3.23 -5.20 16.39
C LYS A 99 2.66 -5.13 14.97
N ILE A 100 3.46 -5.43 13.95
CA ILE A 100 3.02 -5.50 12.54
C ILE A 100 2.00 -6.64 12.36
N SER A 101 2.22 -7.81 12.93
CA SER A 101 1.31 -8.96 12.82
C SER A 101 -0.02 -8.76 13.53
N ASN A 102 -0.05 -7.87 14.51
CA ASN A 102 -1.27 -7.48 15.24
C ASN A 102 -2.11 -6.44 14.48
N PHE A 103 -1.59 -5.82 13.44
CA PHE A 103 -2.36 -4.92 12.58
C PHE A 103 -3.25 -5.75 11.62
N LYS A 104 -4.56 -5.77 11.87
CA LYS A 104 -5.49 -6.78 11.32
C LYS A 104 -6.24 -6.34 10.05
N ARG A 105 -5.99 -5.15 9.53
CA ARG A 105 -6.52 -4.68 8.25
C ARG A 105 -5.38 -4.18 7.36
N GLN A 106 -5.63 -4.01 6.08
CA GLN A 106 -4.64 -3.35 5.20
C GLN A 106 -4.31 -1.94 5.73
N ALA A 107 -3.04 -1.64 5.91
CA ALA A 107 -2.54 -0.29 6.25
C ALA A 107 -2.65 0.61 5.02
N LEU A 108 -3.88 0.93 4.65
CA LEU A 108 -4.25 1.75 3.50
C LEU A 108 -5.34 2.73 3.90
N HIS A 109 -5.15 4.00 3.56
CA HIS A 109 -6.05 5.09 3.86
C HIS A 109 -6.13 6.06 2.68
N ALA A 110 -7.33 6.53 2.36
CA ALA A 110 -7.55 7.56 1.37
C ALA A 110 -7.41 8.94 2.02
N THR A 111 -6.27 9.59 1.83
CA THR A 111 -5.97 10.91 2.40
C THR A 111 -6.73 12.02 1.70
N THR A 112 -6.88 11.93 0.38
CA THR A 112 -7.51 12.96 -0.43
C THR A 112 -8.52 12.34 -1.38
N LEU A 113 -9.69 12.96 -1.49
CA LEU A 113 -10.71 12.63 -2.47
C LEU A 113 -11.15 13.90 -3.17
N GLY A 114 -11.05 13.93 -4.49
CA GLY A 114 -11.53 15.04 -5.30
C GLY A 114 -12.45 14.55 -6.43
N PHE A 115 -13.53 15.28 -6.68
CA PHE A 115 -14.46 15.00 -7.77
C PHE A 115 -15.29 16.23 -8.15
N TYR A 116 -15.83 16.23 -9.37
CA TYR A 116 -16.82 17.23 -9.77
C TYR A 116 -18.20 16.85 -9.27
N HIS A 117 -18.87 17.76 -8.57
CA HIS A 117 -20.22 17.52 -8.06
C HIS A 117 -21.18 17.24 -9.24
N PRO A 118 -21.97 16.17 -9.19
CA PRO A 118 -22.72 15.68 -10.37
C PRO A 118 -23.78 16.68 -10.88
N LYS A 119 -24.34 17.53 -10.01
CA LYS A 119 -25.34 18.54 -10.37
C LYS A 119 -24.68 19.91 -10.62
N THR A 120 -23.94 20.47 -9.65
CA THR A 120 -23.40 21.83 -9.74
C THR A 120 -22.17 21.94 -10.64
N LYS A 121 -21.51 20.81 -10.94
CA LYS A 121 -20.24 20.72 -11.70
C LYS A 121 -19.06 21.45 -11.05
N GLU A 122 -19.21 21.87 -9.81
CA GLU A 122 -18.11 22.43 -9.03
C GLU A 122 -17.14 21.34 -8.59
N TRP A 123 -15.85 21.68 -8.55
CA TRP A 123 -14.82 20.79 -8.02
C TRP A 123 -14.90 20.76 -6.50
N LEU A 124 -15.03 19.57 -5.93
CA LEU A 124 -14.99 19.33 -4.50
C LEU A 124 -13.74 18.54 -4.14
N SER A 125 -13.08 18.94 -3.07
CA SER A 125 -11.90 18.25 -2.54
C SER A 125 -12.04 18.05 -1.04
N PHE A 126 -11.75 16.85 -0.58
CA PHE A 126 -11.81 16.45 0.83
C PHE A 126 -10.47 15.86 1.24
N VAL A 127 -10.02 16.22 2.44
CA VAL A 127 -8.77 15.71 3.03
C VAL A 127 -9.10 15.05 4.36
N SER A 128 -8.54 13.89 4.61
CA SER A 128 -8.66 13.14 5.85
C SER A 128 -7.29 12.79 6.39
N GLY A 129 -7.04 13.06 7.67
CA GLY A 129 -5.81 12.66 8.37
C GLY A 129 -5.67 11.15 8.47
N MET A 130 -4.47 10.70 8.81
CA MET A 130 -4.21 9.27 9.03
C MET A 130 -5.07 8.77 10.20
N PRO A 131 -5.72 7.61 10.10
CA PRO A 131 -6.50 7.06 11.21
C PRO A 131 -5.61 6.62 12.37
N PRO A 132 -6.11 6.68 13.63
CA PRO A 132 -5.30 6.46 14.84
C PRO A 132 -4.53 5.13 14.87
N ASP A 133 -5.10 4.07 14.33
CA ASP A 133 -4.43 2.76 14.24
C ASP A 133 -3.21 2.79 13.29
N MET A 134 -3.31 3.53 12.18
CA MET A 134 -2.19 3.73 11.27
C MET A 134 -1.17 4.72 11.82
N GLU A 135 -1.60 5.77 12.54
CA GLU A 135 -0.70 6.69 13.25
C GLU A 135 0.14 5.92 14.28
N ASN A 136 -0.49 5.05 15.06
CA ASN A 136 0.22 4.20 16.02
C ASN A 136 1.21 3.25 15.32
N LEU A 137 0.80 2.61 14.22
CA LEU A 137 1.71 1.79 13.41
C LEU A 137 2.90 2.61 12.89
N HIS A 138 2.64 3.81 12.35
CA HIS A 138 3.67 4.71 11.85
C HIS A 138 4.65 5.14 12.95
N SER A 139 4.17 5.48 14.15
CA SER A 139 5.01 5.82 15.32
C SER A 139 5.93 4.64 15.68
N VAL A 140 5.35 3.46 15.86
CA VAL A 140 6.10 2.23 16.18
C VAL A 140 7.21 1.94 15.15
N LEU A 141 6.93 2.13 13.87
CA LEU A 141 7.92 1.93 12.81
C LEU A 141 8.98 3.02 12.80
N SER A 142 8.63 4.26 13.19
CA SER A 142 9.55 5.39 13.27
C SER A 142 10.50 5.27 14.46
N ASP A 143 9.99 4.89 15.63
CA ASP A 143 10.79 4.70 16.86
C ASP A 143 11.87 3.62 16.68
N PHE A 144 11.64 2.70 15.75
CA PHE A 144 12.63 1.69 15.40
C PHE A 144 13.79 2.26 14.59
N ASN A 145 13.55 3.22 13.69
CA ASN A 145 14.61 3.86 12.91
C ASN A 145 15.63 4.62 13.79
N GLU A 146 15.19 5.14 14.94
CA GLU A 146 16.05 5.89 15.86
C GLU A 146 17.01 5.00 16.65
N LYS A 147 16.82 3.68 16.62
CA LYS A 147 17.65 2.72 17.37
C LYS A 147 18.81 2.15 16.54
N PHE A 148 18.93 2.49 15.27
CA PHE A 148 19.93 2.05 14.31
C PHE A 148 20.40 3.19 13.42
#